data_3bf2413a3d2ace6449aa5a5bc258d7db
#
_entry.id   3bf2413a3d2ace6449aa5a5bc258d7db
#
_cell.length_a   1.000
_cell.length_b   1.000
_cell.length_c   1.000
_cell.angle_alpha   90.00
_cell.angle_beta   90.00
_cell.angle_gamma   90.00
#
_symmetry.space_group_name_H-M   'P 1'
#
loop_
_entity.id
_entity.type
_entity.pdbx_description
1 polymer ?
#
loop_
_entity_poly.entity_id
_entity_poly.type
_entity_poly.pdbx_seq_one_letter_code
_entity_poly.pdbx_strand_id
1 'polypeptide(L)' 'ADKIKVAATADIDQQVNSAREHLRREVSVIALAGAEQILKREVDAKVHAAVLDDLVAQI' A
#
# COMPACT_ATOMS: atom_id res chain seq x y z
N ALA A 1 -10.31 -31.05 29.95
CA ALA A 1 -9.53 -31.04 28.68
C ALA A 1 -10.21 -30.24 27.61
N ASP A 2 -11.57 -30.34 27.46
CA ASP A 2 -12.30 -29.61 26.39
C ASP A 2 -12.32 -28.10 26.60
N LYS A 3 -12.44 -27.64 27.85
CA LYS A 3 -12.40 -26.20 28.17
C LYS A 3 -11.05 -25.59 27.87
N ILE A 4 -9.97 -26.30 28.10
CA ILE A 4 -8.62 -25.86 27.82
C ILE A 4 -8.40 -25.76 26.30
N LYS A 5 -8.87 -26.76 25.55
CA LYS A 5 -8.77 -26.74 24.07
C LYS A 5 -9.58 -25.60 23.45
N VAL A 6 -10.79 -25.36 23.94
CA VAL A 6 -11.64 -24.26 23.47
C VAL A 6 -10.99 -22.91 23.75
N ALA A 7 -10.47 -22.72 24.95
CA ALA A 7 -9.77 -21.48 25.31
C ALA A 7 -8.51 -21.27 24.47
N ALA A 8 -7.72 -22.31 24.24
CA ALA A 8 -6.52 -22.23 23.41
C ALA A 8 -6.86 -21.91 21.95
N THR A 9 -7.92 -22.52 21.41
CA THR A 9 -8.39 -22.23 20.05
C THR A 9 -8.88 -20.79 19.92
N ALA A 10 -9.62 -20.30 20.90
CA ALA A 10 -10.09 -18.91 20.90
C ALA A 10 -8.93 -17.91 20.97
N ASP A 11 -7.89 -18.23 21.74
CA ASP A 11 -6.69 -17.38 21.84
C ASP A 11 -5.92 -17.36 20.51
N ILE A 12 -5.75 -18.50 19.86
CA ILE A 12 -5.14 -18.58 18.53
C ILE A 12 -5.93 -17.78 17.51
N ASP A 13 -7.24 -17.90 17.48
CA ASP A 13 -8.10 -17.16 16.58
C ASP A 13 -7.96 -15.65 16.78
N GLN A 14 -7.89 -15.22 18.04
CA GLN A 14 -7.67 -13.81 18.37
C GLN A 14 -6.30 -13.33 17.89
N GLN A 15 -5.25 -14.11 18.07
CA GLN A 15 -3.91 -13.79 17.60
C GLN A 15 -3.85 -13.69 16.08
N VAL A 16 -4.48 -14.61 15.38
CA VAL A 16 -4.56 -14.61 13.91
C VAL A 16 -5.31 -13.37 13.41
N ASN A 17 -6.44 -13.03 14.02
CA ASN A 17 -7.20 -11.85 13.65
C ASN A 17 -6.42 -10.56 13.90
N SER A 18 -5.71 -10.46 15.03
CA SER A 18 -4.86 -9.31 15.34
C SER A 18 -3.71 -9.17 14.35
N ALA A 19 -3.06 -10.26 13.98
CA ALA A 19 -2.00 -10.28 13.00
C ALA A 19 -2.51 -9.86 11.61
N ARG A 20 -3.69 -10.34 11.23
CA ARG A 20 -4.34 -9.97 9.97
C ARG A 20 -4.65 -8.48 9.90
N GLU A 21 -5.18 -7.91 10.96
CA GLU A 21 -5.46 -6.47 11.03
C GLU A 21 -4.18 -5.63 11.02
N HIS A 22 -3.13 -6.09 11.68
CA HIS A 22 -1.83 -5.44 11.64
C HIS A 22 -1.24 -5.42 10.23
N LEU A 23 -1.24 -6.56 9.56
CA LEU A 23 -0.79 -6.68 8.17
C LEU A 23 -1.63 -5.82 7.22
N ARG A 24 -2.94 -5.78 7.44
CA ARG A 24 -3.84 -4.94 6.63
C ARG A 24 -3.46 -3.47 6.72
N ARG A 25 -3.15 -2.98 7.92
CA ARG A 25 -2.70 -1.60 8.12
C ARG A 25 -1.36 -1.34 7.44
N GLU A 26 -0.42 -2.26 7.57
CA GLU A 26 0.89 -2.13 6.92
C GLU A 26 0.77 -2.12 5.39
N VAL A 27 0.00 -3.04 4.83
CA VAL A 27 -0.25 -3.09 3.38
C VAL A 27 -0.94 -1.80 2.90
N SER A 28 -1.88 -1.27 3.67
CA SER A 28 -2.55 0.00 3.32
C SER A 28 -1.57 1.16 3.25
N VAL A 29 -0.65 1.26 4.19
CA VAL A 29 0.40 2.30 4.19
C VAL A 29 1.32 2.15 2.98
N ILE A 30 1.77 0.93 2.71
CA ILE A 30 2.64 0.63 1.56
C ILE A 30 1.92 0.92 0.24
N ALA A 31 0.65 0.52 0.13
CA ALA A 31 -0.14 0.76 -1.07
C ALA A 31 -0.34 2.25 -1.34
N LEU A 32 -0.63 3.05 -0.31
CA LEU A 32 -0.74 4.50 -0.43
C LEU A 32 0.59 5.14 -0.84
N ALA A 33 1.68 4.75 -0.19
CA ALA A 33 3.01 5.25 -0.54
C ALA A 33 3.38 4.88 -1.98
N GLY A 34 3.09 3.66 -2.41
CA GLY A 34 3.30 3.23 -3.79
C GLY A 34 2.46 4.01 -4.79
N ALA A 35 1.19 4.24 -4.49
CA ALA A 35 0.30 5.05 -5.34
C ALA A 35 0.80 6.50 -5.46
N GLU A 36 1.25 7.10 -4.38
CA GLU A 36 1.82 8.45 -4.39
C GLU A 36 3.06 8.53 -5.28
N GLN A 37 3.94 7.55 -5.22
CA GLN A 37 5.14 7.50 -6.07
C GLN A 37 4.79 7.33 -7.55
N ILE A 38 3.81 6.50 -7.87
CA ILE A 38 3.35 6.30 -9.24
C ILE A 38 2.75 7.59 -9.79
N LEU A 39 1.88 8.24 -9.03
CA LEU A 39 1.25 9.50 -9.44
C LEU A 39 2.29 10.61 -9.65
N LYS A 40 3.28 10.69 -8.78
CA LYS A 40 4.36 11.66 -8.90
C LYS A 40 5.14 11.45 -10.19
N ARG A 41 5.47 10.23 -10.54
CA ARG A 41 6.17 9.91 -11.81
C ARG A 41 5.32 10.25 -13.02
N GLU A 42 4.02 10.01 -12.98
CA GLU A 42 3.10 10.38 -14.06
C GLU A 42 3.05 11.90 -14.26
N VAL A 43 2.97 12.66 -13.18
CA VAL A 43 2.99 14.12 -13.24
C VAL A 43 4.32 14.62 -13.80
N ASP A 44 5.44 14.09 -13.33
CA ASP A 44 6.77 14.45 -13.80
C ASP A 44 6.95 14.13 -15.30
N ALA A 45 6.43 12.99 -15.75
CA ALA A 45 6.49 12.60 -17.17
C ALA A 45 5.69 13.57 -18.05
N LYS A 46 4.52 13.99 -17.60
CA LYS A 46 3.70 14.97 -18.34
C LYS A 46 4.37 16.35 -18.42
N VAL A 47 4.97 16.80 -17.33
CA VAL A 47 5.73 18.06 -17.29
C VAL A 47 6.92 17.97 -18.24
N HIS A 48 7.66 16.86 -18.24
CA HIS A 48 8.77 16.63 -19.15
C HIS A 48 8.32 16.66 -20.63
N ALA A 49 7.22 16.00 -20.95
CA ALA A 49 6.67 16.00 -22.31
C ALA A 49 6.31 17.42 -22.75
N ALA A 50 5.69 18.22 -21.89
CA ALA A 50 5.34 19.62 -22.19
C ALA A 50 6.58 20.47 -22.45
N VAL A 51 7.64 20.31 -21.66
CA VAL A 51 8.91 21.02 -21.85
C VAL A 51 9.56 20.65 -23.17
N LEU A 52 9.59 19.37 -23.51
CA LEU A 52 10.13 18.89 -24.80
C LEU A 52 9.33 19.40 -25.99
N ASP A 53 8.01 19.41 -25.88
CA ASP A 53 7.14 19.96 -26.92
C ASP A 53 7.41 21.45 -27.16
N ASP A 54 7.58 22.23 -26.11
CA ASP A 54 7.94 23.64 -26.21
C ASP A 54 9.29 23.84 -26.89
N LEU A 55 10.28 23.05 -26.56
CA LEU A 55 11.61 23.10 -27.18
C LEU A 55 11.55 22.76 -28.66
N VAL A 56 10.80 21.75 -29.04
CA VAL A 56 10.59 21.36 -30.44
C VAL A 56 9.88 22.47 -31.20
N ALA A 57 8.90 23.12 -30.59
CA ALA A 57 8.17 24.23 -31.22
C ALA A 57 9.05 25.45 -31.51
N GLN A 58 10.18 25.63 -30.83
CA GLN A 58 11.13 26.72 -31.05
C GLN A 58 12.09 26.45 -32.21
N ILE A 59 12.16 25.23 -32.66
CA ILE A 59 12.99 24.84 -33.80
C ILE A 59 12.19 25.00 -35.10
#